data_ab731fa0f824c40fa12e81130fd6a722
#
_entry.id   ab731fa0f824c40fa12e81130fd6a722
#
_cell.length_a   1.000
_cell.length_b   1.000
_cell.length_c   1.000
_cell.angle_alpha   90.00
_cell.angle_beta   90.00
_cell.angle_gamma   90.00
#
_symmetry.space_group_name_H-M   'P 1'
#
loop_
_entity.id
_entity.type
_entity.pdbx_description
1 polymer ?
#
loop_
_entity_poly.entity_id
_entity_poly.type
_entity_poly.pdbx_seq_one_letter_code
_entity_poly.pdbx_strand_id
1 'polypeptide(L)'
;MKMTHLQIAAALTLLCVATAQAQTYPSRPIKMNVTTLPGGAPDIAARVVGQKLSEALGQQVVVENRPGSNGNIAVEATVKAAPDGHTLMVCAESQLVINPHLYKKLPFDPLKDLTHIATLVSNEFVLTINPALPVRNFKEFIAFARTSNPTLNYASAGNGSQHHLTMEMFKSRAGLKLLHVPYKGGTAAATATVSGEVAAVFAGSSSAPQIRAGRLRALAVASAARSKVFPDLPAIAEFYPGFNNSIWLALCGPAALPDAIVTRLRTEVNKLLAQPDTRERFSTAGALEPYITTPAELAALIRSEYAKYGKLIKEIGTTIE
;
A
#
# COMPACT_ATOMS: atom_id res chain seq x y z
N MET A 1 35.11 -48.29 41.57
CA MET A 1 35.39 -47.83 40.18
C MET A 1 35.35 -46.31 40.19
N LYS A 2 36.49 -45.61 40.23
CA LYS A 2 36.53 -44.13 40.29
C LYS A 2 36.46 -43.59 38.88
N MET A 3 35.35 -42.96 38.52
CA MET A 3 35.23 -42.18 37.27
C MET A 3 36.26 -41.06 37.29
N THR A 4 37.11 -40.97 36.27
CA THR A 4 38.12 -39.95 36.16
C THR A 4 37.48 -38.61 35.87
N HIS A 5 38.04 -37.53 36.40
CA HIS A 5 37.53 -36.14 36.18
C HIS A 5 37.31 -35.77 34.70
N LEU A 6 38.04 -36.46 33.80
CA LEU A 6 37.94 -36.31 32.35
C LEU A 6 36.59 -36.84 31.79
N GLN A 7 36.04 -37.93 32.36
CA GLN A 7 34.77 -38.51 31.95
C GLN A 7 33.58 -37.64 32.44
N ILE A 8 33.72 -37.00 33.61
CA ILE A 8 32.71 -36.07 34.13
C ILE A 8 32.70 -34.76 33.32
N ALA A 9 33.87 -34.25 32.93
CA ALA A 9 33.97 -33.06 32.08
C ALA A 9 33.38 -33.32 30.67
N ALA A 10 33.63 -34.48 30.07
CA ALA A 10 33.05 -34.85 28.78
C ALA A 10 31.51 -35.03 28.82
N ALA A 11 30.97 -35.57 29.92
CA ALA A 11 29.54 -35.72 30.12
C ALA A 11 28.83 -34.34 30.32
N LEU A 12 29.45 -33.42 31.02
CA LEU A 12 28.95 -32.05 31.19
C LEU A 12 28.97 -31.22 29.89
N THR A 13 30.00 -31.45 29.04
CA THR A 13 30.07 -30.78 27.74
C THR A 13 29.01 -31.28 26.76
N LEU A 14 28.70 -32.59 26.80
CA LEU A 14 27.60 -33.14 25.99
C LEU A 14 26.21 -32.69 26.44
N LEU A 15 25.99 -32.40 27.73
CA LEU A 15 24.70 -31.89 28.22
C LEU A 15 24.43 -30.42 27.82
N CYS A 16 25.48 -29.64 27.58
CA CYS A 16 25.31 -28.21 27.15
C CYS A 16 24.96 -28.06 25.65
N VAL A 17 25.10 -29.08 24.83
CA VAL A 17 24.82 -29.01 23.38
C VAL A 17 23.36 -29.35 23.06
N ALA A 18 22.56 -29.80 24.02
CA ALA A 18 21.27 -30.46 23.74
C ALA A 18 20.03 -29.55 23.77
N THR A 19 20.10 -28.23 23.86
CA THR A 19 18.87 -27.42 23.87
C THR A 19 18.98 -26.08 23.11
N ALA A 20 19.60 -26.07 21.95
CA ALA A 20 19.21 -25.08 20.96
C ALA A 20 17.88 -25.52 20.33
N GLN A 21 16.81 -25.50 21.11
CA GLN A 21 15.46 -25.57 20.54
C GLN A 21 15.33 -24.35 19.66
N ALA A 22 15.31 -24.55 18.34
CA ALA A 22 14.96 -23.50 17.40
C ALA A 22 13.62 -22.94 17.88
N GLN A 23 13.62 -21.72 18.43
CA GLN A 23 12.40 -21.06 18.88
C GLN A 23 11.42 -21.09 17.72
N THR A 24 10.27 -21.71 17.93
CA THR A 24 9.23 -21.78 16.89
C THR A 24 8.78 -20.35 16.59
N TYR A 25 9.02 -19.92 15.36
CA TYR A 25 8.53 -18.62 14.90
C TYR A 25 7.01 -18.67 14.68
N PRO A 26 6.25 -17.65 15.13
CA PRO A 26 6.65 -16.54 16.00
C PRO A 26 6.65 -16.93 17.48
N SER A 27 7.63 -16.46 18.25
CA SER A 27 7.77 -16.72 19.70
C SER A 27 7.16 -15.62 20.59
N ARG A 28 6.78 -14.48 20.00
CA ARG A 28 6.22 -13.30 20.65
C ARG A 28 5.33 -12.53 19.67
N PRO A 29 4.54 -11.54 20.12
CA PRO A 29 3.71 -10.73 19.24
C PRO A 29 4.49 -10.11 18.07
N ILE A 30 3.84 -10.06 16.90
CA ILE A 30 4.37 -9.45 15.68
C ILE A 30 3.84 -8.02 15.60
N LYS A 31 4.73 -7.03 15.44
CA LYS A 31 4.40 -5.65 15.14
C LYS A 31 4.22 -5.49 13.63
N MET A 32 3.12 -4.86 13.20
CA MET A 32 2.85 -4.55 11.80
C MET A 32 2.72 -3.05 11.60
N ASN A 33 3.78 -2.43 11.08
CA ASN A 33 3.80 -0.99 10.79
C ASN A 33 2.93 -0.68 9.57
N VAL A 34 2.22 0.44 9.61
CA VAL A 34 1.34 0.93 8.55
C VAL A 34 1.68 2.38 8.21
N THR A 35 1.75 2.67 6.92
CA THR A 35 2.24 3.95 6.37
C THR A 35 1.22 5.09 6.42
N THR A 36 -0.04 4.81 6.79
CA THR A 36 -1.15 5.77 6.74
C THR A 36 -1.85 5.93 8.09
N LEU A 37 -2.69 6.95 8.19
CA LEU A 37 -3.66 7.09 9.27
C LEU A 37 -4.69 5.93 9.25
N PRO A 38 -5.37 5.65 10.39
CA PRO A 38 -6.45 4.69 10.43
C PRO A 38 -7.53 4.93 9.36
N GLY A 39 -8.08 3.83 8.80
CA GLY A 39 -9.12 3.87 7.76
C GLY A 39 -8.61 4.04 6.33
N GLY A 40 -7.31 4.21 6.12
CA GLY A 40 -6.71 4.12 4.78
C GLY A 40 -6.57 2.67 4.31
N ALA A 41 -6.42 2.45 3.00
CA ALA A 41 -6.29 1.10 2.44
C ALA A 41 -5.18 0.25 3.07
N PRO A 42 -3.97 0.78 3.36
CA PRO A 42 -2.95 0.04 4.09
C PRO A 42 -3.35 -0.35 5.51
N ASP A 43 -4.10 0.49 6.24
CA ASP A 43 -4.59 0.19 7.59
C ASP A 43 -5.66 -0.90 7.56
N ILE A 44 -6.61 -0.82 6.64
CA ILE A 44 -7.63 -1.84 6.43
C ILE A 44 -6.97 -3.19 6.11
N ALA A 45 -6.02 -3.20 5.17
CA ALA A 45 -5.29 -4.40 4.79
C ALA A 45 -4.53 -5.01 5.97
N ALA A 46 -3.82 -4.17 6.74
CA ALA A 46 -3.07 -4.61 7.93
C ALA A 46 -3.97 -5.23 9.00
N ARG A 47 -5.16 -4.66 9.25
CA ARG A 47 -6.08 -5.18 10.28
C ARG A 47 -6.72 -6.49 9.86
N VAL A 48 -7.17 -6.61 8.60
CA VAL A 48 -7.75 -7.86 8.09
C VAL A 48 -6.71 -8.97 8.06
N VAL A 49 -5.53 -8.71 7.48
CA VAL A 49 -4.43 -9.69 7.41
C VAL A 49 -3.88 -9.99 8.80
N GLY A 50 -3.69 -8.97 9.65
CA GLY A 50 -3.13 -9.12 10.99
C GLY A 50 -4.01 -9.99 11.89
N GLN A 51 -5.34 -9.82 11.85
CA GLN A 51 -6.25 -10.69 12.58
C GLN A 51 -6.12 -12.15 12.14
N LYS A 52 -6.17 -12.41 10.84
CA LYS A 52 -6.07 -13.76 10.27
C LYS A 52 -4.70 -14.40 10.52
N LEU A 53 -3.62 -13.62 10.43
CA LEU A 53 -2.29 -14.10 10.77
C LEU A 53 -2.16 -14.42 12.26
N SER A 54 -2.80 -13.64 13.15
CA SER A 54 -2.81 -13.95 14.58
C SER A 54 -3.42 -15.32 14.86
N GLU A 55 -4.54 -15.61 14.20
CA GLU A 55 -5.21 -16.92 14.28
C GLU A 55 -4.32 -18.06 13.75
N ALA A 56 -3.70 -17.85 12.56
CA ALA A 56 -2.90 -18.87 11.89
C ALA A 56 -1.54 -19.15 12.56
N LEU A 57 -0.94 -18.13 13.16
CA LEU A 57 0.39 -18.20 13.76
C LEU A 57 0.38 -18.43 15.29
N GLY A 58 -0.77 -18.28 15.94
CA GLY A 58 -0.91 -18.43 17.40
C GLY A 58 -0.25 -17.30 18.20
N GLN A 59 0.10 -16.18 17.55
CA GLN A 59 0.67 -15.00 18.20
C GLN A 59 -0.02 -13.73 17.69
N GLN A 60 -0.22 -12.76 18.58
CA GLN A 60 -0.90 -11.53 18.25
C GLN A 60 -0.12 -10.70 17.20
N VAL A 61 -0.81 -10.21 16.18
CA VAL A 61 -0.30 -9.18 15.27
C VAL A 61 -0.86 -7.82 15.67
N VAL A 62 0.05 -6.93 16.08
CA VAL A 62 -0.29 -5.59 16.58
C VAL A 62 -0.04 -4.58 15.46
N VAL A 63 -1.10 -3.91 15.00
CA VAL A 63 -1.02 -2.89 13.94
C VAL A 63 -0.65 -1.54 14.55
N GLU A 64 0.41 -0.92 14.05
CA GLU A 64 0.87 0.42 14.43
C GLU A 64 0.84 1.38 13.23
N ASN A 65 0.01 2.42 13.30
CA ASN A 65 -0.01 3.47 12.28
C ASN A 65 1.14 4.45 12.50
N ARG A 66 2.00 4.59 11.50
CA ARG A 66 3.17 5.49 11.47
C ARG A 66 3.15 6.36 10.21
N PRO A 67 2.19 7.30 10.11
CA PRO A 67 2.06 8.17 8.95
C PRO A 67 3.16 9.22 8.90
N GLY A 68 3.37 9.79 7.71
CA GLY A 68 4.28 10.92 7.48
C GLY A 68 5.35 10.63 6.44
N SER A 69 5.84 11.69 5.80
CA SER A 69 6.85 11.65 4.73
C SER A 69 6.52 10.61 3.65
N ASN A 70 5.28 10.61 3.17
CA ASN A 70 4.77 9.62 2.19
C ASN A 70 5.04 8.16 2.62
N GLY A 71 4.95 7.85 3.92
CA GLY A 71 5.15 6.53 4.50
C GLY A 71 6.60 6.19 4.86
N ASN A 72 7.58 7.06 4.57
CA ASN A 72 8.99 6.80 4.85
C ASN A 72 9.28 6.57 6.34
N ILE A 73 8.50 7.20 7.26
CA ILE A 73 8.63 6.98 8.71
C ILE A 73 8.39 5.51 9.08
N ALA A 74 7.39 4.87 8.50
CA ALA A 74 7.10 3.45 8.72
C ALA A 74 8.17 2.55 8.12
N VAL A 75 8.68 2.89 6.92
CA VAL A 75 9.78 2.16 6.27
C VAL A 75 11.03 2.20 7.13
N GLU A 76 11.46 3.38 7.56
CA GLU A 76 12.66 3.56 8.37
C GLU A 76 12.59 2.78 9.70
N ALA A 77 11.42 2.81 10.36
CA ALA A 77 11.18 2.02 11.57
C ALA A 77 11.26 0.51 11.33
N THR A 78 10.87 0.05 10.13
CA THR A 78 10.92 -1.37 9.76
C THR A 78 12.34 -1.79 9.36
N VAL A 79 13.03 -1.00 8.55
CA VAL A 79 14.41 -1.26 8.12
C VAL A 79 15.37 -1.38 9.30
N LYS A 80 15.16 -0.55 10.35
CA LYS A 80 15.99 -0.58 11.58
C LYS A 80 15.67 -1.72 12.55
N ALA A 81 14.63 -2.49 12.28
CA ALA A 81 14.24 -3.60 13.16
C ALA A 81 15.12 -4.83 12.97
N ALA A 82 15.14 -5.70 13.99
CA ALA A 82 15.82 -6.99 13.87
C ALA A 82 15.16 -7.86 12.78
N PRO A 83 15.97 -8.59 11.98
CA PRO A 83 15.46 -9.45 10.90
C PRO A 83 14.97 -10.81 11.43
N ASP A 84 14.14 -10.81 12.46
CA ASP A 84 13.60 -11.99 13.14
C ASP A 84 12.11 -12.25 12.84
N GLY A 85 11.50 -11.46 11.94
CA GLY A 85 10.11 -11.59 11.55
C GLY A 85 9.08 -10.99 12.51
N HIS A 86 9.49 -10.44 13.67
CA HIS A 86 8.56 -9.85 14.64
C HIS A 86 8.27 -8.36 14.39
N THR A 87 8.89 -7.77 13.38
CA THR A 87 8.51 -6.45 12.85
C THR A 87 8.30 -6.56 11.35
N LEU A 88 7.08 -6.31 10.93
CA LEU A 88 6.65 -6.33 9.54
C LEU A 88 6.02 -4.98 9.19
N MET A 89 5.74 -4.75 7.92
CA MET A 89 4.98 -3.58 7.48
C MET A 89 4.07 -3.90 6.30
N VAL A 90 2.97 -3.16 6.20
CA VAL A 90 2.20 -3.05 4.96
C VAL A 90 2.72 -1.84 4.20
N CYS A 91 3.33 -2.11 3.05
CA CYS A 91 3.88 -1.11 2.14
C CYS A 91 3.02 -1.02 0.86
N ALA A 92 3.01 0.15 0.26
CA ALA A 92 2.42 0.40 -1.04
C ALA A 92 3.53 0.76 -2.05
N GLU A 93 3.15 0.89 -3.31
CA GLU A 93 4.08 1.33 -4.37
C GLU A 93 4.81 2.63 -4.01
N SER A 94 4.14 3.54 -3.29
CA SER A 94 4.75 4.82 -2.90
C SER A 94 6.10 4.62 -2.24
N GLN A 95 6.19 3.70 -1.29
CA GLN A 95 7.42 3.45 -0.56
C GLN A 95 8.43 2.64 -1.37
N LEU A 96 7.97 1.71 -2.20
CA LEU A 96 8.84 0.76 -2.89
C LEU A 96 9.38 1.30 -4.22
N VAL A 97 8.52 1.97 -5.01
CA VAL A 97 8.84 2.28 -6.41
C VAL A 97 8.63 3.75 -6.80
N ILE A 98 8.07 4.59 -5.93
CA ILE A 98 7.87 6.02 -6.18
C ILE A 98 8.90 6.85 -5.42
N ASN A 99 8.98 6.70 -4.09
CA ASN A 99 9.83 7.51 -3.23
C ASN A 99 11.32 7.49 -3.63
N PRO A 100 11.90 6.38 -4.12
CA PRO A 100 13.28 6.37 -4.61
C PRO A 100 13.57 7.33 -5.76
N HIS A 101 12.56 7.66 -6.55
CA HIS A 101 12.70 8.62 -7.66
C HIS A 101 12.30 10.04 -7.27
N LEU A 102 11.55 10.17 -6.19
CA LEU A 102 10.92 11.42 -5.78
C LEU A 102 11.78 12.19 -4.78
N TYR A 103 12.38 11.49 -3.80
CA TYR A 103 13.19 12.09 -2.74
C TYR A 103 14.65 12.17 -3.16
N LYS A 104 15.26 13.34 -3.02
CA LYS A 104 16.71 13.52 -3.29
C LYS A 104 17.59 12.72 -2.34
N LYS A 105 17.10 12.51 -1.11
CA LYS A 105 17.79 11.71 -0.08
C LYS A 105 16.78 10.84 0.65
N LEU A 106 16.97 9.53 0.58
CA LEU A 106 16.29 8.55 1.44
C LEU A 106 17.33 7.93 2.38
N PRO A 107 17.01 7.74 3.66
CA PRO A 107 17.91 7.10 4.62
C PRO A 107 17.96 5.57 4.45
N PHE A 108 17.33 5.02 3.43
CA PHE A 108 17.22 3.59 3.11
C PHE A 108 17.03 3.39 1.60
N ASP A 109 17.36 2.19 1.14
CA ASP A 109 17.03 1.70 -0.21
C ASP A 109 15.92 0.63 -0.09
N PRO A 110 14.65 0.93 -0.43
CA PRO A 110 13.54 -0.02 -0.21
C PRO A 110 13.68 -1.32 -1.01
N LEU A 111 14.50 -1.34 -2.05
CA LEU A 111 14.75 -2.54 -2.85
C LEU A 111 15.84 -3.44 -2.24
N LYS A 112 16.70 -2.91 -1.35
CA LYS A 112 17.78 -3.65 -0.68
C LYS A 112 17.53 -3.85 0.80
N ASP A 113 16.95 -2.83 1.46
CA ASP A 113 16.83 -2.80 2.92
C ASP A 113 15.50 -3.40 3.41
N LEU A 114 14.63 -3.84 2.47
CA LEU A 114 13.40 -4.56 2.76
C LEU A 114 13.38 -5.94 2.08
N THR A 115 12.85 -6.91 2.80
CA THR A 115 12.42 -8.21 2.23
C THR A 115 10.96 -8.09 1.80
N HIS A 116 10.68 -8.31 0.50
CA HIS A 116 9.32 -8.30 -0.05
C HIS A 116 8.71 -9.69 0.09
N ILE A 117 7.73 -9.86 0.98
CA ILE A 117 7.23 -11.17 1.41
C ILE A 117 6.10 -11.66 0.50
N ALA A 118 5.03 -10.88 0.34
CA ALA A 118 3.87 -11.24 -0.46
C ALA A 118 3.09 -9.98 -0.86
N THR A 119 2.37 -10.01 -1.97
CA THR A 119 1.28 -9.05 -2.23
C THR A 119 0.12 -9.32 -1.27
N LEU A 120 -0.67 -8.32 -0.97
CA LEU A 120 -1.84 -8.42 -0.09
C LEU A 120 -3.13 -8.14 -0.85
N VAL A 121 -3.26 -6.93 -1.36
CA VAL A 121 -4.46 -6.46 -2.04
C VAL A 121 -4.09 -5.54 -3.19
N SER A 122 -4.95 -5.47 -4.17
CA SER A 122 -5.01 -4.37 -5.13
C SER A 122 -6.11 -3.38 -4.73
N ASN A 123 -5.89 -2.13 -5.09
CA ASN A 123 -6.83 -1.05 -4.85
C ASN A 123 -6.94 -0.22 -6.14
N GLU A 124 -8.12 0.26 -6.44
CA GLU A 124 -8.34 1.10 -7.61
C GLU A 124 -8.48 2.56 -7.19
N PHE A 125 -7.97 3.45 -8.01
CA PHE A 125 -8.30 4.84 -7.92
C PHE A 125 -9.54 5.16 -8.73
N VAL A 126 -10.43 5.91 -8.11
CA VAL A 126 -11.63 6.46 -8.73
C VAL A 126 -11.51 7.98 -8.76
N LEU A 127 -11.59 8.59 -9.92
CA LEU A 127 -11.75 10.03 -10.03
C LEU A 127 -13.10 10.41 -9.44
N THR A 128 -13.07 11.10 -8.32
CA THR A 128 -14.26 11.57 -7.62
C THR A 128 -14.25 13.07 -7.48
N ILE A 129 -15.45 13.65 -7.42
CA ILE A 129 -15.66 15.08 -7.25
C ILE A 129 -16.66 15.36 -6.13
N ASN A 130 -16.66 16.60 -5.63
CA ASN A 130 -17.75 17.09 -4.78
C ASN A 130 -19.05 17.11 -5.59
N PRO A 131 -20.16 16.54 -5.09
CA PRO A 131 -21.43 16.48 -5.80
C PRO A 131 -22.10 17.83 -6.12
N ALA A 132 -21.69 18.90 -5.44
CA ALA A 132 -22.19 20.27 -5.71
C ALA A 132 -21.70 20.82 -7.06
N LEU A 133 -20.63 20.26 -7.63
CA LEU A 133 -20.21 20.66 -8.97
C LEU A 133 -21.25 20.28 -10.01
N PRO A 134 -21.52 21.17 -11.01
CA PRO A 134 -22.52 20.94 -12.07
C PRO A 134 -21.98 19.97 -13.13
N VAL A 135 -21.46 18.82 -12.70
CA VAL A 135 -20.80 17.80 -13.52
C VAL A 135 -21.37 16.43 -13.14
N ARG A 136 -21.82 15.66 -14.12
CA ARG A 136 -22.48 14.35 -13.90
C ARG A 136 -21.66 13.15 -14.34
N ASN A 137 -20.73 13.35 -15.29
CA ASN A 137 -19.93 12.27 -15.88
C ASN A 137 -18.51 12.75 -16.22
N PHE A 138 -17.68 11.80 -16.65
CA PHE A 138 -16.27 12.04 -16.93
C PHE A 138 -16.03 13.06 -18.06
N LYS A 139 -16.84 13.00 -19.15
CA LYS A 139 -16.69 13.95 -20.27
C LYS A 139 -17.05 15.38 -19.86
N GLU A 140 -18.14 15.53 -19.10
CA GLU A 140 -18.53 16.83 -18.53
C GLU A 140 -17.47 17.41 -17.60
N PHE A 141 -16.82 16.56 -16.77
CA PHE A 141 -15.73 17.00 -15.91
C PHE A 141 -14.55 17.57 -16.72
N ILE A 142 -14.14 16.90 -17.78
CA ILE A 142 -13.07 17.40 -18.64
C ILE A 142 -13.43 18.76 -19.27
N ALA A 143 -14.66 18.88 -19.81
CA ALA A 143 -15.12 20.12 -20.40
C ALA A 143 -15.19 21.24 -19.36
N PHE A 144 -15.76 20.97 -18.20
CA PHE A 144 -15.88 21.93 -17.10
C PHE A 144 -14.50 22.35 -16.56
N ALA A 145 -13.59 21.41 -16.33
CA ALA A 145 -12.26 21.71 -15.82
C ALA A 145 -11.42 22.59 -16.78
N ARG A 146 -11.65 22.49 -18.10
CA ARG A 146 -10.96 23.33 -19.10
C ARG A 146 -11.38 24.79 -19.07
N THR A 147 -12.61 25.07 -18.70
CA THR A 147 -13.23 26.40 -18.75
C THR A 147 -13.43 27.04 -17.38
N SER A 148 -13.16 26.32 -16.30
CA SER A 148 -13.37 26.79 -14.94
C SER A 148 -12.51 28.00 -14.60
N ASN A 149 -13.17 29.03 -14.08
CA ASN A 149 -12.54 30.21 -13.52
C ASN A 149 -13.25 30.56 -12.18
N PRO A 150 -12.56 30.46 -11.03
CA PRO A 150 -11.14 30.09 -10.88
C PRO A 150 -10.83 28.65 -11.27
N THR A 151 -9.56 28.35 -11.53
CA THR A 151 -9.06 27.01 -11.82
C THR A 151 -9.46 26.04 -10.69
N LEU A 152 -10.01 24.88 -11.05
CA LEU A 152 -10.39 23.85 -10.08
C LEU A 152 -9.16 23.36 -9.30
N ASN A 153 -9.39 23.06 -8.05
CA ASN A 153 -8.40 22.41 -7.19
C ASN A 153 -8.67 20.90 -7.04
N TYR A 154 -7.64 20.16 -6.64
CA TYR A 154 -7.76 18.74 -6.31
C TYR A 154 -6.93 18.39 -5.09
N ALA A 155 -7.43 17.41 -4.33
CA ALA A 155 -6.74 16.88 -3.16
C ALA A 155 -5.83 15.71 -3.51
N SER A 156 -4.77 15.52 -2.72
CA SER A 156 -3.95 14.32 -2.71
C SER A 156 -3.57 13.91 -1.29
N ALA A 157 -2.98 12.70 -1.15
CA ALA A 157 -2.44 12.22 0.12
C ALA A 157 -1.08 12.84 0.50
N GLY A 158 -0.70 13.94 -0.17
CA GLY A 158 0.57 14.64 -0.02
C GLY A 158 1.36 14.70 -1.33
N ASN A 159 2.38 15.56 -1.34
CA ASN A 159 3.28 15.70 -2.50
C ASN A 159 3.93 14.37 -2.84
N GLY A 160 3.93 13.99 -4.12
CA GLY A 160 4.50 12.75 -4.61
C GLY A 160 3.75 11.48 -4.21
N SER A 161 2.64 11.59 -3.48
CA SER A 161 1.78 10.45 -3.24
C SER A 161 1.21 9.91 -4.55
N GLN A 162 0.81 8.66 -4.56
CA GLN A 162 0.20 8.07 -5.73
C GLN A 162 -1.08 8.80 -6.17
N HIS A 163 -1.86 9.35 -5.23
CA HIS A 163 -3.00 10.25 -5.52
C HIS A 163 -2.55 11.47 -6.34
N HIS A 164 -1.43 12.10 -5.95
CA HIS A 164 -0.84 13.23 -6.67
C HIS A 164 -0.40 12.81 -8.07
N LEU A 165 0.43 11.76 -8.17
CA LEU A 165 0.99 11.30 -9.45
C LEU A 165 -0.09 10.82 -10.42
N THR A 166 -1.16 10.17 -9.93
CA THR A 166 -2.30 9.78 -10.76
C THR A 166 -2.99 11.01 -11.35
N MET A 167 -3.19 12.05 -10.55
CA MET A 167 -3.82 13.28 -11.03
C MET A 167 -2.91 14.00 -12.02
N GLU A 168 -1.62 14.09 -11.76
CA GLU A 168 -0.67 14.72 -12.68
C GLU A 168 -0.59 13.97 -14.02
N MET A 169 -0.57 12.63 -13.99
CA MET A 169 -0.65 11.82 -15.19
C MET A 169 -1.96 12.08 -15.96
N PHE A 170 -3.09 12.18 -15.27
CA PHE A 170 -4.37 12.49 -15.89
C PHE A 170 -4.40 13.92 -16.47
N LYS A 171 -3.92 14.93 -15.73
CA LYS A 171 -3.78 16.31 -16.20
C LYS A 171 -2.96 16.39 -17.48
N SER A 172 -1.81 15.70 -17.50
CA SER A 172 -0.93 15.66 -18.68
C SER A 172 -1.64 15.04 -19.90
N ARG A 173 -2.31 13.89 -19.71
CA ARG A 173 -3.02 13.21 -20.79
C ARG A 173 -4.25 13.96 -21.31
N ALA A 174 -4.97 14.64 -20.43
CA ALA A 174 -6.20 15.35 -20.76
C ALA A 174 -5.98 16.84 -21.12
N GLY A 175 -4.76 17.36 -20.99
CA GLY A 175 -4.45 18.76 -21.20
C GLY A 175 -5.16 19.69 -20.21
N LEU A 176 -5.24 19.28 -18.92
CA LEU A 176 -5.95 20.01 -17.88
C LEU A 176 -4.99 20.81 -16.98
N LYS A 177 -5.50 21.94 -16.47
CA LYS A 177 -4.86 22.70 -15.41
C LYS A 177 -5.72 22.57 -14.16
N LEU A 178 -5.17 21.96 -13.10
CA LEU A 178 -5.80 21.81 -11.79
C LEU A 178 -4.79 22.20 -10.71
N LEU A 179 -5.24 22.90 -9.67
CA LEU A 179 -4.39 23.30 -8.56
C LEU A 179 -4.28 22.17 -7.53
N HIS A 180 -3.08 21.79 -7.18
CA HIS A 180 -2.83 20.76 -6.19
C HIS A 180 -2.94 21.27 -4.75
N VAL A 181 -3.68 20.55 -3.90
CA VAL A 181 -3.80 20.76 -2.45
C VAL A 181 -3.42 19.48 -1.72
N PRO A 182 -2.25 19.42 -1.07
CA PRO A 182 -1.78 18.23 -0.38
C PRO A 182 -2.39 18.07 1.02
N TYR A 183 -2.82 16.85 1.38
CA TYR A 183 -3.31 16.47 2.71
C TYR A 183 -2.46 15.37 3.35
N LYS A 184 -2.67 15.10 4.65
CA LYS A 184 -1.99 14.04 5.39
C LYS A 184 -2.68 12.67 5.18
N GLY A 185 -2.70 12.18 3.94
CA GLY A 185 -3.24 10.87 3.57
C GLY A 185 -4.55 10.92 2.78
N GLY A 186 -4.90 9.82 2.14
CA GLY A 186 -6.05 9.70 1.22
C GLY A 186 -7.40 9.93 1.89
N THR A 187 -7.55 9.50 3.14
CA THR A 187 -8.79 9.71 3.92
C THR A 187 -9.05 11.21 4.15
N ALA A 188 -8.01 11.99 4.53
CA ALA A 188 -8.12 13.43 4.71
C ALA A 188 -8.44 14.13 3.39
N ALA A 189 -7.79 13.72 2.29
CA ALA A 189 -8.06 14.23 0.95
C ALA A 189 -9.51 13.97 0.50
N ALA A 190 -10.03 12.77 0.72
CA ALA A 190 -11.41 12.43 0.42
C ALA A 190 -12.41 13.24 1.27
N THR A 191 -12.11 13.42 2.57
CA THR A 191 -12.95 14.24 3.47
C THR A 191 -13.01 15.71 3.03
N ALA A 192 -11.89 16.30 2.62
CA ALA A 192 -11.84 17.65 2.08
C ALA A 192 -12.63 17.80 0.77
N THR A 193 -12.68 16.74 -0.04
CA THR A 193 -13.52 16.72 -1.24
C THR A 193 -15.01 16.60 -0.88
N VAL A 194 -15.35 15.78 0.12
CA VAL A 194 -16.73 15.65 0.64
C VAL A 194 -17.24 17.01 1.19
N SER A 195 -16.41 17.75 1.92
CA SER A 195 -16.78 19.06 2.48
C SER A 195 -16.85 20.17 1.44
N GLY A 196 -16.34 19.97 0.22
CA GLY A 196 -16.29 20.99 -0.83
C GLY A 196 -15.11 21.96 -0.71
N GLU A 197 -14.16 21.71 0.20
CA GLU A 197 -12.92 22.50 0.32
C GLU A 197 -12.09 22.36 -0.97
N VAL A 198 -12.11 21.20 -1.59
CA VAL A 198 -11.51 20.93 -2.90
C VAL A 198 -12.52 20.28 -3.85
N ALA A 199 -12.32 20.50 -5.15
CA ALA A 199 -13.25 20.08 -6.19
C ALA A 199 -13.19 18.58 -6.48
N ALA A 200 -11.99 17.99 -6.51
CA ALA A 200 -11.75 16.63 -6.98
C ALA A 200 -10.66 15.89 -6.19
N VAL A 201 -10.70 14.57 -6.26
CA VAL A 201 -9.64 13.69 -5.76
C VAL A 201 -9.64 12.38 -6.54
N PHE A 202 -8.49 11.78 -6.79
CA PHE A 202 -8.43 10.35 -7.05
C PHE A 202 -8.55 9.63 -5.71
N ALA A 203 -9.76 9.21 -5.36
CA ALA A 203 -10.00 8.48 -4.12
C ALA A 203 -9.70 6.99 -4.32
N GLY A 204 -9.08 6.36 -3.33
CA GLY A 204 -8.96 4.90 -3.31
C GLY A 204 -10.34 4.25 -3.14
N SER A 205 -10.46 2.99 -3.51
CA SER A 205 -11.72 2.23 -3.39
C SER A 205 -12.22 2.13 -1.94
N SER A 206 -11.35 2.36 -0.93
CA SER A 206 -11.75 2.55 0.48
C SER A 206 -12.75 3.70 0.70
N SER A 207 -12.89 4.61 -0.26
CA SER A 207 -13.92 5.66 -0.28
C SER A 207 -15.28 5.19 -0.86
N ALA A 208 -15.43 3.90 -1.20
CA ALA A 208 -16.68 3.35 -1.72
C ALA A 208 -17.91 3.65 -0.84
N PRO A 209 -17.84 3.65 0.50
CA PRO A 209 -18.98 4.06 1.33
C PRO A 209 -19.43 5.50 1.07
N GLN A 210 -18.49 6.45 0.89
CA GLN A 210 -18.81 7.85 0.57
C GLN A 210 -19.42 7.99 -0.83
N ILE A 211 -18.94 7.22 -1.79
CA ILE A 211 -19.46 7.18 -3.16
C ILE A 211 -20.89 6.63 -3.17
N ARG A 212 -21.11 5.48 -2.50
CA ARG A 212 -22.45 4.86 -2.40
C ARG A 212 -23.46 5.74 -1.65
N ALA A 213 -23.00 6.51 -0.67
CA ALA A 213 -23.82 7.47 0.06
C ALA A 213 -24.04 8.79 -0.70
N GLY A 214 -23.52 8.92 -1.92
CA GLY A 214 -23.65 10.14 -2.73
C GLY A 214 -22.86 11.35 -2.20
N ARG A 215 -22.00 11.17 -1.21
CA ARG A 215 -21.14 12.24 -0.65
C ARG A 215 -19.95 12.56 -1.54
N LEU A 216 -19.55 11.63 -2.39
CA LEU A 216 -18.62 11.81 -3.49
C LEU A 216 -19.29 11.32 -4.78
N ARG A 217 -19.14 12.06 -5.86
CA ARG A 217 -19.58 11.60 -7.19
C ARG A 217 -18.39 10.99 -7.91
N ALA A 218 -18.48 9.68 -8.19
CA ALA A 218 -17.51 8.95 -8.98
C ALA A 218 -17.72 9.20 -10.47
N LEU A 219 -16.64 9.38 -11.22
CA LEU A 219 -16.70 9.72 -12.66
C LEU A 219 -16.02 8.70 -13.55
N ALA A 220 -14.89 8.14 -13.13
CA ALA A 220 -14.12 7.14 -13.89
C ALA A 220 -13.12 6.42 -12.98
N VAL A 221 -12.70 5.22 -13.37
CA VAL A 221 -11.63 4.47 -12.70
C VAL A 221 -10.29 4.65 -13.42
N ALA A 222 -9.20 4.63 -12.65
CA ALA A 222 -7.85 4.83 -13.18
C ALA A 222 -7.18 3.54 -13.69
N SER A 223 -7.84 2.41 -13.59
CA SER A 223 -7.37 1.11 -14.08
C SER A 223 -7.44 0.99 -15.61
N ALA A 224 -6.72 0.03 -16.18
CA ALA A 224 -6.67 -0.22 -17.62
C ALA A 224 -8.03 -0.69 -18.21
N ALA A 225 -8.89 -1.26 -17.36
CA ALA A 225 -10.23 -1.74 -17.70
C ALA A 225 -11.24 -1.26 -16.66
N ARG A 226 -12.52 -1.44 -16.92
CA ARG A 226 -13.59 -1.13 -15.95
C ARG A 226 -13.45 -1.94 -14.67
N SER A 227 -13.82 -1.31 -13.58
CA SER A 227 -13.80 -1.90 -12.24
C SER A 227 -14.89 -2.95 -12.07
N LYS A 228 -14.57 -4.03 -11.33
CA LYS A 228 -15.60 -4.97 -10.86
C LYS A 228 -16.39 -4.39 -9.68
N VAL A 229 -15.79 -3.47 -8.93
CA VAL A 229 -16.44 -2.80 -7.79
C VAL A 229 -17.36 -1.68 -8.23
N PHE A 230 -17.02 -1.01 -9.35
CA PHE A 230 -17.77 0.10 -9.95
C PHE A 230 -18.02 -0.18 -11.45
N PRO A 231 -18.81 -1.19 -11.82
CA PRO A 231 -18.94 -1.65 -13.20
C PRO A 231 -19.56 -0.60 -14.15
N ASP A 232 -20.35 0.32 -13.61
CA ASP A 232 -20.98 1.40 -14.37
C ASP A 232 -20.02 2.54 -14.70
N LEU A 233 -18.87 2.64 -14.02
CA LEU A 233 -17.90 3.68 -14.29
C LEU A 233 -17.03 3.29 -15.48
N PRO A 234 -16.77 4.24 -16.41
CA PRO A 234 -15.81 4.00 -17.47
C PRO A 234 -14.38 3.95 -16.92
N ALA A 235 -13.50 3.23 -17.59
CA ALA A 235 -12.07 3.37 -17.38
C ALA A 235 -11.55 4.62 -18.10
N ILE A 236 -10.63 5.36 -17.48
CA ILE A 236 -9.97 6.50 -18.15
C ILE A 236 -9.26 6.03 -19.42
N ALA A 237 -8.80 4.79 -19.46
CA ALA A 237 -8.21 4.16 -20.64
C ALA A 237 -9.13 4.12 -21.87
N GLU A 238 -10.45 4.15 -21.71
CA GLU A 238 -11.41 4.23 -22.82
C GLU A 238 -11.34 5.57 -23.56
N PHE A 239 -10.86 6.62 -22.89
CA PHE A 239 -10.71 7.97 -23.44
C PHE A 239 -9.24 8.34 -23.74
N TYR A 240 -8.33 7.77 -22.96
CA TYR A 240 -6.89 8.01 -23.06
C TYR A 240 -6.17 6.66 -23.07
N PRO A 241 -6.00 6.04 -24.24
CA PRO A 241 -5.37 4.73 -24.39
C PRO A 241 -4.02 4.62 -23.68
N GLY A 242 -3.81 3.53 -22.97
CA GLY A 242 -2.60 3.29 -22.17
C GLY A 242 -2.60 3.98 -20.80
N PHE A 243 -3.67 4.68 -20.41
CA PHE A 243 -3.81 5.13 -19.03
C PHE A 243 -4.07 3.92 -18.11
N ASN A 244 -3.19 3.72 -17.16
CA ASN A 244 -3.33 2.67 -16.15
C ASN A 244 -2.57 3.06 -14.89
N ASN A 245 -3.29 3.22 -13.79
CA ASN A 245 -2.70 3.44 -12.48
C ASN A 245 -3.56 2.77 -11.40
N SER A 246 -3.21 1.52 -11.09
CA SER A 246 -3.77 0.74 -9.99
C SER A 246 -2.79 0.72 -8.83
N ILE A 247 -3.30 0.65 -7.61
CA ILE A 247 -2.52 0.52 -6.38
C ILE A 247 -2.40 -0.96 -6.02
N TRP A 248 -1.27 -1.34 -5.47
CA TRP A 248 -1.10 -2.61 -4.81
C TRP A 248 -0.40 -2.43 -3.46
N LEU A 249 -0.72 -3.31 -2.53
CA LEU A 249 -0.11 -3.36 -1.22
C LEU A 249 0.62 -4.68 -1.05
N ALA A 250 1.73 -4.65 -0.33
CA ALA A 250 2.52 -5.82 -0.02
C ALA A 250 2.88 -5.90 1.46
N LEU A 251 3.13 -7.10 1.94
CA LEU A 251 3.77 -7.36 3.22
C LEU A 251 5.28 -7.35 3.02
N CYS A 252 5.96 -6.53 3.82
CA CYS A 252 7.41 -6.42 3.82
C CYS A 252 7.95 -6.58 5.24
N GLY A 253 9.23 -6.92 5.34
CA GLY A 253 9.99 -6.92 6.58
C GLY A 253 11.37 -6.33 6.38
N PRO A 254 12.21 -6.21 7.42
CA PRO A 254 13.59 -5.77 7.27
C PRO A 254 14.37 -6.71 6.35
N ALA A 255 15.47 -6.22 5.77
CA ALA A 255 16.35 -7.05 4.97
C ALA A 255 16.88 -8.28 5.75
N ALA A 256 17.32 -9.29 5.02
CA ALA A 256 17.93 -10.49 5.58
C ALA A 256 17.03 -11.31 6.54
N LEU A 257 15.71 -11.24 6.36
CA LEU A 257 14.80 -12.20 7.02
C LEU A 257 15.18 -13.63 6.62
N PRO A 258 15.23 -14.59 7.56
CA PRO A 258 15.46 -16.00 7.24
C PRO A 258 14.42 -16.53 6.25
N ASP A 259 14.87 -17.27 5.24
CA ASP A 259 14.00 -17.84 4.19
C ASP A 259 12.84 -18.67 4.73
N ALA A 260 13.04 -19.39 5.82
CA ALA A 260 12.00 -20.16 6.49
C ALA A 260 10.86 -19.27 7.02
N ILE A 261 11.19 -18.09 7.57
CA ILE A 261 10.22 -17.10 8.06
C ILE A 261 9.47 -16.49 6.87
N VAL A 262 10.19 -16.07 5.83
CA VAL A 262 9.60 -15.51 4.60
C VAL A 262 8.63 -16.50 3.97
N THR A 263 9.05 -17.76 3.82
CA THR A 263 8.23 -18.82 3.24
C THR A 263 6.98 -19.08 4.08
N ARG A 264 7.11 -19.19 5.40
CA ARG A 264 5.98 -19.36 6.30
C ARG A 264 4.99 -18.21 6.21
N LEU A 265 5.45 -16.97 6.32
CA LEU A 265 4.59 -15.78 6.23
C LEU A 265 3.87 -15.70 4.89
N ARG A 266 4.58 -15.92 3.77
CA ARG A 266 3.99 -15.93 2.42
C ARG A 266 2.92 -17.00 2.28
N THR A 267 3.21 -18.21 2.75
CA THR A 267 2.26 -19.34 2.68
C THR A 267 0.98 -19.01 3.44
N GLU A 268 1.08 -18.52 4.67
CA GLU A 268 -0.09 -18.18 5.47
C GLU A 268 -0.85 -16.99 4.85
N VAL A 269 -0.14 -15.95 4.37
CA VAL A 269 -0.77 -14.82 3.67
C VAL A 269 -1.52 -15.30 2.43
N ASN A 270 -0.92 -16.07 1.54
CA ASN A 270 -1.59 -16.54 0.34
C ASN A 270 -2.80 -17.41 0.66
N LYS A 271 -2.69 -18.26 1.70
CA LYS A 271 -3.79 -19.11 2.17
C LYS A 271 -4.97 -18.27 2.68
N LEU A 272 -4.72 -17.27 3.53
CA LEU A 272 -5.78 -16.41 4.05
C LEU A 272 -6.42 -15.54 2.97
N LEU A 273 -5.63 -15.03 2.00
CA LEU A 273 -6.15 -14.23 0.89
C LEU A 273 -7.05 -15.03 -0.08
N ALA A 274 -6.85 -16.33 -0.17
CA ALA A 274 -7.69 -17.22 -0.98
C ALA A 274 -9.05 -17.54 -0.31
N GLN A 275 -9.24 -17.22 0.97
CA GLN A 275 -10.48 -17.54 1.70
C GLN A 275 -11.62 -16.58 1.28
N PRO A 276 -12.84 -17.10 1.06
CA PRO A 276 -14.00 -16.28 0.70
C PRO A 276 -14.34 -15.21 1.74
N ASP A 277 -14.26 -15.54 3.03
CA ASP A 277 -14.53 -14.59 4.12
C ASP A 277 -13.51 -13.44 4.20
N THR A 278 -12.26 -13.69 3.85
CA THR A 278 -11.22 -12.65 3.73
C THR A 278 -11.55 -11.70 2.57
N ARG A 279 -11.96 -12.23 1.43
CA ARG A 279 -12.40 -11.43 0.29
C ARG A 279 -13.61 -10.56 0.66
N GLU A 280 -14.60 -11.15 1.34
CA GLU A 280 -15.78 -10.42 1.79
C GLU A 280 -15.42 -9.28 2.75
N ARG A 281 -14.54 -9.56 3.73
CA ARG A 281 -14.04 -8.53 4.67
C ARG A 281 -13.34 -7.39 3.94
N PHE A 282 -12.49 -7.67 2.98
CA PHE A 282 -11.83 -6.64 2.18
C PHE A 282 -12.82 -5.82 1.37
N SER A 283 -13.76 -6.48 0.70
CA SER A 283 -14.80 -5.82 -0.08
C SER A 283 -15.66 -4.89 0.78
N THR A 284 -16.07 -5.34 1.96
CA THR A 284 -16.94 -4.58 2.88
C THR A 284 -16.19 -3.42 3.53
N ALA A 285 -14.96 -3.66 4.02
CA ALA A 285 -14.20 -2.67 4.77
C ALA A 285 -13.62 -1.55 3.90
N GLY A 286 -13.30 -1.82 2.62
CA GLY A 286 -12.63 -0.83 1.80
C GLY A 286 -12.67 -1.07 0.30
N ALA A 287 -13.53 -1.97 -0.18
CA ALA A 287 -13.60 -2.36 -1.59
C ALA A 287 -12.21 -2.74 -2.15
N LEU A 288 -11.43 -3.46 -1.34
CA LEU A 288 -10.12 -3.99 -1.69
C LEU A 288 -10.28 -5.41 -2.26
N GLU A 289 -9.44 -5.74 -3.24
CA GLU A 289 -9.42 -7.08 -3.85
C GLU A 289 -8.14 -7.82 -3.44
N PRO A 290 -8.23 -9.06 -2.94
CA PRO A 290 -7.05 -9.90 -2.71
C PRO A 290 -6.19 -9.99 -3.95
N TYR A 291 -4.88 -9.79 -3.79
CA TYR A 291 -3.91 -9.86 -4.86
C TYR A 291 -2.80 -10.84 -4.50
N ILE A 292 -2.84 -12.02 -5.10
CA ILE A 292 -1.91 -13.12 -4.82
C ILE A 292 -0.93 -13.22 -5.99
N THR A 293 0.36 -13.21 -5.68
CA THR A 293 1.44 -13.39 -6.66
C THR A 293 2.44 -14.42 -6.17
N THR A 294 3.14 -15.02 -7.11
CA THR A 294 4.37 -15.77 -6.84
C THR A 294 5.52 -14.78 -6.50
N PRO A 295 6.61 -15.25 -5.87
CA PRO A 295 7.79 -14.41 -5.64
C PRO A 295 8.37 -13.80 -6.92
N ALA A 296 8.37 -14.55 -8.02
CA ALA A 296 8.87 -14.08 -9.30
C ALA A 296 8.00 -12.97 -9.90
N GLU A 297 6.67 -13.12 -9.80
CA GLU A 297 5.71 -12.10 -10.23
C GLU A 297 5.80 -10.83 -9.39
N LEU A 298 5.93 -10.93 -8.05
CA LEU A 298 6.13 -9.77 -7.19
C LEU A 298 7.42 -9.03 -7.55
N ALA A 299 8.52 -9.74 -7.76
CA ALA A 299 9.78 -9.14 -8.16
C ALA A 299 9.70 -8.49 -9.55
N ALA A 300 8.98 -9.09 -10.50
CA ALA A 300 8.73 -8.51 -11.82
C ALA A 300 7.86 -7.26 -11.74
N LEU A 301 6.80 -7.29 -10.92
CA LEU A 301 5.93 -6.15 -10.66
C LEU A 301 6.72 -4.96 -10.11
N ILE A 302 7.53 -5.17 -9.06
CA ILE A 302 8.37 -4.12 -8.46
C ILE A 302 9.30 -3.51 -9.53
N ARG A 303 10.00 -4.34 -10.33
CA ARG A 303 10.91 -3.84 -11.38
C ARG A 303 10.18 -3.01 -12.44
N SER A 304 9.04 -3.49 -12.92
CA SER A 304 8.27 -2.79 -13.96
C SER A 304 7.70 -1.46 -13.46
N GLU A 305 7.15 -1.46 -12.25
CA GLU A 305 6.59 -0.25 -11.64
C GLU A 305 7.70 0.76 -11.28
N TYR A 306 8.86 0.29 -10.80
CA TYR A 306 10.01 1.15 -10.54
C TYR A 306 10.45 1.92 -11.81
N ALA A 307 10.57 1.22 -12.94
CA ALA A 307 10.92 1.84 -14.21
C ALA A 307 9.82 2.82 -14.70
N LYS A 308 8.54 2.44 -14.56
CA LYS A 308 7.39 3.27 -14.94
C LYS A 308 7.37 4.60 -14.16
N TYR A 309 7.48 4.53 -12.83
CA TYR A 309 7.44 5.74 -12.00
C TYR A 309 8.70 6.59 -12.14
N GLY A 310 9.86 5.99 -12.36
CA GLY A 310 11.08 6.74 -12.67
C GLY A 310 10.93 7.60 -13.92
N LYS A 311 10.32 7.04 -14.98
CA LYS A 311 10.01 7.79 -16.20
C LYS A 311 8.98 8.89 -15.95
N LEU A 312 7.86 8.56 -15.28
CA LEU A 312 6.76 9.48 -15.00
C LEU A 312 7.23 10.69 -14.15
N ILE A 313 7.96 10.44 -13.06
CA ILE A 313 8.46 11.50 -12.17
C ILE A 313 9.41 12.44 -12.89
N LYS A 314 10.27 11.90 -13.74
CA LYS A 314 11.16 12.70 -14.60
C LYS A 314 10.39 13.57 -15.60
N GLU A 315 9.33 13.04 -16.21
CA GLU A 315 8.47 13.76 -17.15
C GLU A 315 7.69 14.89 -16.46
N ILE A 316 7.20 14.65 -15.24
CA ILE A 316 6.45 15.65 -14.45
C ILE A 316 7.39 16.71 -13.83
N GLY A 317 8.66 16.39 -13.65
CA GLY A 317 9.66 17.28 -13.04
C GLY A 317 9.44 17.50 -11.53
N THR A 318 8.78 16.58 -10.84
CA THR A 318 8.46 16.68 -9.41
C THR A 318 9.55 16.02 -8.57
N THR A 319 10.10 16.74 -7.60
CA THR A 319 11.04 16.21 -6.59
C THR A 319 10.69 16.72 -5.20
N ILE A 320 11.06 15.98 -4.16
CA ILE A 320 10.94 16.37 -2.75
C ILE A 320 12.34 16.42 -2.13
N GLU A 321 12.61 17.46 -1.37
CA GLU A 321 13.89 17.65 -0.67
C GLU A 321 14.03 16.77 0.58
#